data_6c6c5f29f7546e4e0b9372b2b66cfb7c
#
_entry.id   6c6c5f29f7546e4e0b9372b2b66cfb7c
#
_cell.length_a   1.000
_cell.length_b   1.000
_cell.length_c   1.000
_cell.angle_alpha   90.00
_cell.angle_beta   90.00
_cell.angle_gamma   90.00
#
_symmetry.space_group_name_H-M   'P 1'
#
loop_
_entity.id
_entity.type
_entity.pdbx_description
1 polymer ?
#
loop_
_entity_poly.entity_id
_entity_poly.type
_entity_poly.pdbx_seq_one_letter_code
_entity_poly.pdbx_strand_id
1 'polypeptide(L)'
;FYLIDFYQLSPVDAAQQVGFAMMSSAAASLAIQYTVVQKARMTKEGMIALSLPILAIAYCMLFLHETLYVLYVAMACMGLGMGMAYPSLAAAATTYCTPSQQSTITGLITATPAMGYIFGPPLAALLYQQNIALPFGIASALLSVTTCLVFIALKRAAPKH
;
A
#
# COMPACT_ATOMS: atom_id res chain seq x y z
N PHE A 1 12.05 -6.78 14.17
CA PHE A 1 11.57 -6.73 15.55
C PHE A 1 10.21 -7.46 15.68
N TYR A 2 9.16 -7.06 14.94
CA TYR A 2 7.81 -7.62 15.07
C TYR A 2 7.76 -9.17 15.08
N LEU A 3 8.42 -9.84 14.15
CA LEU A 3 8.44 -11.30 14.07
C LEU A 3 9.20 -11.95 15.25
N ILE A 4 10.23 -11.29 15.75
CA ILE A 4 10.98 -11.73 16.93
C ILE A 4 10.10 -11.63 18.16
N ASP A 5 9.44 -10.50 18.36
CA ASP A 5 8.67 -10.21 19.57
C ASP A 5 7.34 -10.99 19.61
N PHE A 6 6.67 -11.09 18.46
CA PHE A 6 5.34 -11.73 18.39
C PHE A 6 5.41 -13.26 18.28
N TYR A 7 6.31 -13.79 17.41
CA TYR A 7 6.44 -15.22 17.17
C TYR A 7 7.58 -15.88 17.95
N GLN A 8 8.33 -15.11 18.75
CA GLN A 8 9.50 -15.58 19.51
C GLN A 8 10.54 -16.28 18.62
N LEU A 9 10.71 -15.81 17.40
CA LEU A 9 11.66 -16.37 16.43
C LEU A 9 13.09 -15.91 16.73
N SER A 10 14.05 -16.74 16.35
CA SER A 10 15.44 -16.28 16.33
C SER A 10 15.63 -15.14 15.32
N PRO A 11 16.61 -14.25 15.50
CA PRO A 11 16.89 -13.16 14.54
C PRO A 11 17.12 -13.67 13.11
N VAL A 12 17.74 -14.86 12.96
CA VAL A 12 18.00 -15.47 11.66
C VAL A 12 16.72 -15.97 11.01
N ASP A 13 15.88 -16.70 11.77
CA ASP A 13 14.59 -17.18 11.26
C ASP A 13 13.66 -16.02 10.94
N ALA A 14 13.61 -14.99 11.79
CA ALA A 14 12.82 -13.79 11.55
C ALA A 14 13.24 -13.09 10.24
N ALA A 15 14.54 -12.96 9.98
CA ALA A 15 15.05 -12.38 8.74
C ALA A 15 14.66 -13.21 7.51
N GLN A 16 14.71 -14.54 7.61
CA GLN A 16 14.25 -15.44 6.55
C GLN A 16 12.76 -15.28 6.27
N GLN A 17 11.92 -15.23 7.30
CA GLN A 17 10.48 -15.04 7.15
C GLN A 17 10.14 -13.67 6.53
N VAL A 18 10.84 -12.61 6.91
CA VAL A 18 10.72 -11.29 6.26
C VAL A 18 11.07 -11.39 4.78
N GLY A 19 12.14 -12.11 4.44
CA GLY A 19 12.53 -12.35 3.04
C GLY A 19 11.42 -13.01 2.22
N PHE A 20 10.81 -14.08 2.72
CA PHE A 20 9.69 -14.75 2.06
C PHE A 20 8.45 -13.84 1.97
N ALA A 21 8.14 -13.08 3.00
CA ALA A 21 7.05 -12.12 2.98
C ALA A 21 7.26 -11.02 1.92
N MET A 22 8.47 -10.48 1.81
CA MET A 22 8.83 -9.52 0.76
C MET A 22 8.77 -10.14 -0.64
N MET A 23 9.21 -11.39 -0.81
CA MET A 23 9.10 -12.11 -2.09
C MET A 23 7.64 -12.30 -2.50
N SER A 24 6.74 -12.65 -1.57
CA SER A 24 5.32 -12.77 -1.86
C SER A 24 4.70 -11.45 -2.33
N SER A 25 5.06 -10.34 -1.68
CA SER A 25 4.63 -9.00 -2.07
C SER A 25 5.17 -8.62 -3.45
N ALA A 26 6.45 -8.85 -3.72
CA ALA A 26 7.08 -8.55 -5.00
C ALA A 26 6.46 -9.37 -6.15
N ALA A 27 6.27 -10.67 -5.95
CA ALA A 27 5.63 -11.54 -6.94
C ALA A 27 4.21 -11.09 -7.26
N ALA A 28 3.41 -10.77 -6.24
CA ALA A 28 2.05 -10.26 -6.40
C ALA A 28 2.03 -8.91 -7.14
N SER A 29 2.95 -8.01 -6.81
CA SER A 29 3.10 -6.71 -7.47
C SER A 29 3.44 -6.87 -8.96
N LEU A 30 4.39 -7.73 -9.30
CA LEU A 30 4.74 -8.02 -10.69
C LEU A 30 3.58 -8.67 -11.45
N ALA A 31 2.89 -9.62 -10.83
CA ALA A 31 1.75 -10.29 -11.44
C ALA A 31 0.63 -9.29 -11.80
N ILE A 32 0.26 -8.39 -10.90
CA ILE A 32 -0.80 -7.40 -11.17
C ILE A 32 -0.36 -6.36 -12.19
N GLN A 33 0.89 -5.93 -12.17
CA GLN A 33 1.42 -4.99 -13.16
C GLN A 33 1.36 -5.59 -14.56
N TYR A 34 1.77 -6.84 -14.73
CA TYR A 34 1.75 -7.51 -16.03
C TYR A 34 0.34 -7.83 -16.52
N THR A 35 -0.56 -8.25 -15.62
CA THR A 35 -1.89 -8.75 -16.02
C THR A 35 -2.94 -7.66 -16.16
N VAL A 36 -2.89 -6.62 -15.34
CA VAL A 36 -3.90 -5.56 -15.29
C VAL A 36 -3.36 -4.23 -15.77
N VAL A 37 -2.25 -3.76 -15.20
CA VAL A 37 -1.72 -2.41 -15.47
C VAL A 37 -1.21 -2.30 -16.91
N GLN A 38 -0.32 -3.19 -17.34
CA GLN A 38 0.24 -3.15 -18.70
C GLN A 38 -0.79 -3.42 -19.80
N LYS A 39 -1.79 -4.27 -19.52
CA LYS A 39 -2.86 -4.57 -20.49
C LYS A 39 -3.96 -3.52 -20.53
N ALA A 40 -3.83 -2.43 -19.77
CA ALA A 40 -4.79 -1.33 -19.68
C ALA A 40 -6.26 -1.80 -19.54
N ARG A 41 -6.49 -2.86 -18.77
CA ARG A 41 -7.81 -3.47 -18.58
C ARG A 41 -8.75 -2.61 -17.72
N MET A 42 -8.20 -1.61 -17.01
CA MET A 42 -8.95 -0.73 -16.13
C MET A 42 -8.53 0.73 -16.35
N THR A 43 -9.42 1.66 -16.04
CA THR A 43 -9.08 3.09 -16.00
C THR A 43 -8.14 3.38 -14.83
N LYS A 44 -7.38 4.49 -14.91
CA LYS A 44 -6.45 4.91 -13.84
C LYS A 44 -7.20 5.13 -12.53
N GLU A 45 -8.34 5.79 -12.61
CA GLU A 45 -9.22 6.05 -11.48
C GLU A 45 -9.77 4.75 -10.88
N GLY A 46 -10.16 3.80 -11.72
CA GLY A 46 -10.61 2.47 -11.30
C GLY A 46 -9.52 1.68 -10.59
N MET A 47 -8.28 1.74 -11.07
CA MET A 47 -7.13 1.10 -10.43
C MET A 47 -6.81 1.73 -9.06
N ILE A 48 -6.87 3.07 -8.95
CA ILE A 48 -6.70 3.78 -7.66
C ILE A 48 -7.82 3.37 -6.69
N ALA A 49 -9.07 3.39 -7.15
CA ALA A 49 -10.22 3.03 -6.31
C ALA A 49 -10.18 1.58 -5.81
N LEU A 50 -9.63 0.66 -6.61
CA LEU A 50 -9.50 -0.75 -6.23
C LEU A 50 -8.27 -1.00 -5.34
N SER A 51 -7.17 -0.28 -5.55
CA SER A 51 -5.94 -0.49 -4.80
C SER A 51 -6.07 -0.12 -3.33
N LEU A 52 -6.78 0.95 -3.01
CA LEU A 52 -6.92 1.46 -1.64
C LEU A 52 -7.61 0.47 -0.69
N PRO A 53 -8.80 -0.12 -1.03
CA PRO A 53 -9.42 -1.12 -0.16
C PRO A 53 -8.57 -2.39 -0.03
N ILE A 54 -7.85 -2.80 -1.09
CA ILE A 54 -6.92 -3.94 -1.00
C ILE A 54 -5.82 -3.65 0.02
N LEU A 55 -5.25 -2.45 0.00
CA LEU A 55 -4.25 -2.03 1.00
C LEU A 55 -4.84 -1.97 2.41
N ALA A 56 -6.05 -1.43 2.56
CA ALA A 56 -6.73 -1.38 3.87
C ALA A 56 -6.96 -2.79 4.43
N ILE A 57 -7.40 -3.73 3.59
CA ILE A 57 -7.57 -5.14 3.96
C ILE A 57 -6.22 -5.77 4.33
N ALA A 58 -5.16 -5.52 3.56
CA ALA A 58 -3.84 -6.04 3.85
C ALA A 58 -3.33 -5.60 5.24
N TYR A 59 -3.47 -4.32 5.57
CA TYR A 59 -3.11 -3.82 6.90
C TYR A 59 -4.04 -4.32 8.00
N CYS A 60 -5.33 -4.51 7.72
CA CYS A 60 -6.27 -5.14 8.65
C CYS A 60 -5.87 -6.61 8.93
N MET A 61 -5.47 -7.35 7.91
CA MET A 61 -4.94 -8.70 8.08
C MET A 61 -3.65 -8.70 8.92
N LEU A 62 -2.75 -7.73 8.71
CA LEU A 62 -1.54 -7.58 9.54
C LEU A 62 -1.87 -7.19 11.00
N PHE A 63 -2.95 -6.46 11.23
CA PHE A 63 -3.41 -6.12 12.57
C PHE A 63 -3.99 -7.33 13.32
N LEU A 64 -4.72 -8.19 12.61
CA LEU A 64 -5.46 -9.31 13.18
C LEU A 64 -4.73 -10.67 13.08
N HIS A 65 -3.54 -10.72 12.46
CA HIS A 65 -2.90 -11.99 12.16
C HIS A 65 -2.33 -12.66 13.42
N GLU A 66 -2.48 -13.98 13.46
CA GLU A 66 -1.93 -14.84 14.49
C GLU A 66 -0.90 -15.84 13.94
N THR A 67 -0.87 -16.01 12.61
CA THR A 67 -0.03 -17.01 11.94
C THR A 67 0.81 -16.42 10.83
N LEU A 68 1.99 -17.01 10.58
CA LEU A 68 2.88 -16.63 9.48
C LEU A 68 2.21 -16.75 8.09
N TYR A 69 1.27 -17.68 7.93
CA TYR A 69 0.54 -17.82 6.68
C TYR A 69 -0.28 -16.55 6.36
N VAL A 70 -0.99 -16.01 7.34
CA VAL A 70 -1.75 -14.76 7.17
C VAL A 70 -0.82 -13.59 6.87
N LEU A 71 0.38 -13.55 7.47
CA LEU A 71 1.40 -12.57 7.15
C LEU A 71 1.76 -12.58 5.65
N TYR A 72 2.01 -13.77 5.07
CA TYR A 72 2.37 -13.87 3.66
C TYR A 72 1.22 -13.45 2.74
N VAL A 73 -0.01 -13.84 3.07
CA VAL A 73 -1.20 -13.44 2.30
C VAL A 73 -1.41 -11.93 2.39
N ALA A 74 -1.27 -11.34 3.57
CA ALA A 74 -1.35 -9.90 3.77
C ALA A 74 -0.28 -9.15 2.95
N MET A 75 0.96 -9.66 2.95
CA MET A 75 2.05 -9.08 2.15
C MET A 75 1.80 -9.23 0.64
N ALA A 76 1.22 -10.34 0.19
CA ALA A 76 0.80 -10.49 -1.20
C ALA A 76 -0.31 -9.49 -1.56
N CYS A 77 -1.33 -9.31 -0.72
CA CYS A 77 -2.37 -8.29 -0.89
C CYS A 77 -1.77 -6.87 -0.94
N MET A 78 -0.78 -6.58 -0.07
CA MET A 78 -0.05 -5.32 -0.11
C MET A 78 0.66 -5.11 -1.45
N GLY A 79 1.32 -6.14 -1.97
CA GLY A 79 1.95 -6.14 -3.30
C GLY A 79 0.96 -5.86 -4.42
N LEU A 80 -0.22 -6.48 -4.40
CA LEU A 80 -1.30 -6.21 -5.37
C LEU A 80 -1.75 -4.74 -5.30
N GLY A 81 -2.03 -4.23 -4.12
CA GLY A 81 -2.47 -2.85 -3.92
C GLY A 81 -1.43 -1.83 -4.38
N MET A 82 -0.18 -1.96 -3.92
CA MET A 82 0.91 -1.05 -4.31
C MET A 82 1.28 -1.15 -5.79
N GLY A 83 1.23 -2.37 -6.34
CA GLY A 83 1.48 -2.62 -7.77
C GLY A 83 0.50 -1.92 -8.70
N MET A 84 -0.73 -1.64 -8.24
CA MET A 84 -1.73 -0.83 -8.97
C MET A 84 -1.68 0.64 -8.58
N ALA A 85 -1.59 0.97 -7.30
CA ALA A 85 -1.70 2.34 -6.79
C ALA A 85 -0.64 3.26 -7.37
N TYR A 86 0.62 2.87 -7.25
CA TYR A 86 1.73 3.76 -7.60
C TYR A 86 1.77 4.17 -9.09
N PRO A 87 1.75 3.23 -10.06
CA PRO A 87 1.76 3.59 -11.47
C PRO A 87 0.48 4.32 -11.90
N SER A 88 -0.67 3.98 -11.33
CA SER A 88 -1.93 4.62 -11.67
C SER A 88 -2.00 6.06 -11.15
N LEU A 89 -1.50 6.31 -9.93
CA LEU A 89 -1.42 7.65 -9.36
C LEU A 89 -0.46 8.53 -10.17
N ALA A 90 0.71 8.01 -10.53
CA ALA A 90 1.68 8.72 -11.35
C ALA A 90 1.09 9.06 -12.74
N ALA A 91 0.43 8.11 -13.39
CA ALA A 91 -0.21 8.31 -14.68
C ALA A 91 -1.41 9.27 -14.59
N ALA A 92 -2.21 9.25 -13.52
CA ALA A 92 -3.29 10.19 -13.33
C ALA A 92 -2.76 11.62 -13.13
N ALA A 93 -1.79 11.80 -12.25
CA ALA A 93 -1.21 13.10 -11.95
C ALA A 93 -0.61 13.78 -13.18
N THR A 94 0.10 13.02 -14.03
CA THR A 94 0.68 13.57 -15.28
C THR A 94 -0.36 13.89 -16.35
N THR A 95 -1.54 13.26 -16.32
CA THR A 95 -2.59 13.50 -17.31
C THR A 95 -3.29 14.85 -17.10
N TYR A 96 -3.38 15.33 -15.87
CA TYR A 96 -4.05 16.58 -15.52
C TYR A 96 -3.11 17.79 -15.48
N CYS A 97 -1.87 17.64 -15.93
CA CYS A 97 -0.85 18.69 -15.89
C CYS A 97 -0.52 19.23 -17.28
N THR A 98 -0.19 20.52 -17.34
CA THR A 98 0.40 21.11 -18.54
C THR A 98 1.82 20.58 -18.76
N PRO A 99 2.34 20.56 -20.00
CA PRO A 99 3.70 20.11 -20.28
C PRO A 99 4.77 20.79 -19.42
N SER A 100 4.59 22.07 -19.10
CA SER A 100 5.50 22.83 -18.24
C SER A 100 5.49 22.41 -16.76
N GLN A 101 4.42 21.77 -16.29
CA GLN A 101 4.25 21.32 -14.92
C GLN A 101 4.64 19.85 -14.71
N GLN A 102 4.81 19.07 -15.78
CA GLN A 102 5.05 17.63 -15.71
C GLN A 102 6.32 17.28 -14.90
N SER A 103 7.40 18.02 -15.07
CA SER A 103 8.65 17.78 -14.34
C SER A 103 8.49 18.01 -12.83
N THR A 104 7.80 19.09 -12.45
CA THR A 104 7.53 19.43 -11.05
C THR A 104 6.65 18.37 -10.39
N ILE A 105 5.58 17.95 -11.06
CA ILE A 105 4.66 16.94 -10.55
C ILE A 105 5.32 15.57 -10.44
N THR A 106 6.10 15.18 -11.44
CA THR A 106 6.87 13.92 -11.36
C THR A 106 7.86 13.95 -10.20
N GLY A 107 8.57 15.08 -10.01
CA GLY A 107 9.45 15.26 -8.85
C GLY A 107 8.71 15.15 -7.51
N LEU A 108 7.53 15.74 -7.40
CA LEU A 108 6.71 15.66 -6.18
C LEU A 108 6.24 14.24 -5.88
N ILE A 109 5.75 13.51 -6.90
CA ILE A 109 5.33 12.10 -6.78
C ILE A 109 6.51 11.23 -6.33
N THR A 110 7.71 11.47 -6.87
CA THR A 110 8.91 10.71 -6.51
C THR A 110 9.40 11.06 -5.09
N ALA A 111 9.22 12.30 -4.64
CA ALA A 111 9.62 12.75 -3.31
C ALA A 111 8.65 12.32 -2.20
N THR A 112 7.37 12.12 -2.50
CA THR A 112 6.34 11.77 -1.50
C THR A 112 6.68 10.50 -0.69
N PRO A 113 7.15 9.37 -1.29
CA PRO A 113 7.58 8.20 -0.52
C PRO A 113 8.74 8.49 0.43
N ALA A 114 9.67 9.38 0.05
CA ALA A 114 10.79 9.75 0.92
C ALA A 114 10.30 10.41 2.21
N MET A 115 9.28 11.25 2.15
CA MET A 115 8.64 11.82 3.35
C MET A 115 8.04 10.71 4.23
N GLY A 116 7.39 9.72 3.63
CA GLY A 116 6.89 8.55 4.35
C GLY A 116 8.00 7.77 5.07
N TYR A 117 9.15 7.60 4.45
CA TYR A 117 10.31 6.93 5.06
C TYR A 117 10.96 7.75 6.18
N ILE A 118 10.87 9.08 6.15
CA ILE A 118 11.39 9.94 7.22
C ILE A 118 10.49 9.90 8.46
N PHE A 119 9.19 10.07 8.27
CA PHE A 119 8.23 10.19 9.39
C PHE A 119 7.61 8.86 9.82
N GLY A 120 7.49 7.90 8.90
CA GLY A 120 6.84 6.62 9.16
C GLY A 120 7.50 5.80 10.27
N PRO A 121 8.81 5.50 10.18
CA PRO A 121 9.48 4.67 11.19
C PRO A 121 9.44 5.25 12.60
N PRO A 122 9.71 6.55 12.85
CA PRO A 122 9.57 7.12 14.19
C PRO A 122 8.14 7.03 14.74
N LEU A 123 7.13 7.33 13.94
CA LEU A 123 5.73 7.23 14.35
C LEU A 123 5.34 5.78 14.64
N ALA A 124 5.73 4.85 13.77
CA ALA A 124 5.49 3.43 13.98
C ALA A 124 6.17 2.93 15.26
N ALA A 125 7.39 3.37 15.56
CA ALA A 125 8.10 2.99 16.77
C ALA A 125 7.39 3.47 18.04
N LEU A 126 6.86 4.70 18.05
CA LEU A 126 6.10 5.24 19.18
C LEU A 126 4.79 4.45 19.41
N LEU A 127 4.10 4.08 18.35
CA LEU A 127 2.89 3.27 18.43
C LEU A 127 3.19 1.83 18.88
N TYR A 128 4.28 1.27 18.38
CA TYR A 128 4.73 -0.06 18.72
C TYR A 128 5.05 -0.22 20.22
N GLN A 129 5.58 0.83 20.87
CA GLN A 129 5.84 0.84 22.30
C GLN A 129 4.55 0.71 23.13
N GLN A 130 3.42 1.19 22.61
CA GLN A 130 2.12 1.07 23.29
C GLN A 130 1.47 -0.29 23.04
N ASN A 131 1.48 -0.73 21.80
CA ASN A 131 0.98 -2.05 21.41
C ASN A 131 1.62 -2.46 20.07
N ILE A 132 2.10 -3.70 20.01
CA ILE A 132 2.83 -4.27 18.87
C ILE A 132 2.03 -4.24 17.56
N ALA A 133 0.70 -4.34 17.62
CA ALA A 133 -0.19 -4.34 16.45
C ALA A 133 -0.72 -2.94 16.07
N LEU A 134 -0.60 -1.95 16.95
CA LEU A 134 -1.16 -0.60 16.78
C LEU A 134 -0.76 0.09 15.46
N PRO A 135 0.50 0.02 14.99
CA PRO A 135 0.90 0.63 13.73
C PRO A 135 0.08 0.12 12.54
N PHE A 136 -0.22 -1.18 12.51
CA PHE A 136 -1.00 -1.79 11.44
C PHE A 136 -2.48 -1.39 11.50
N GLY A 137 -3.05 -1.32 12.70
CA GLY A 137 -4.43 -0.90 12.93
C GLY A 137 -4.67 0.54 12.49
N ILE A 138 -3.77 1.45 12.86
CA ILE A 138 -3.85 2.87 12.45
C ILE A 138 -3.68 3.02 10.95
N ALA A 139 -2.74 2.30 10.33
CA ALA A 139 -2.56 2.32 8.88
C ALA A 139 -3.82 1.81 8.16
N SER A 140 -4.43 0.71 8.64
CA SER A 140 -5.69 0.19 8.10
C SER A 140 -6.83 1.20 8.21
N ALA A 141 -6.98 1.87 9.36
CA ALA A 141 -8.01 2.88 9.57
C ALA A 141 -7.83 4.09 8.64
N LEU A 142 -6.61 4.61 8.51
CA LEU A 142 -6.30 5.72 7.60
C LEU A 142 -6.58 5.36 6.14
N LEU A 143 -6.20 4.17 5.71
CA LEU A 143 -6.47 3.69 4.35
C LEU A 143 -7.97 3.48 4.11
N SER A 144 -8.72 3.02 5.11
CA SER A 144 -10.17 2.89 5.02
C SER A 144 -10.86 4.24 4.86
N VAL A 145 -10.46 5.24 5.65
CA VAL A 145 -10.96 6.62 5.51
C VAL A 145 -10.61 7.18 4.14
N THR A 146 -9.37 7.02 3.69
CA THR A 146 -8.93 7.47 2.35
C THR A 146 -9.73 6.78 1.24
N THR A 147 -9.98 5.49 1.38
CA THR A 147 -10.84 4.73 0.46
C THR A 147 -12.23 5.37 0.35
N CYS A 148 -12.89 5.63 1.49
CA CYS A 148 -14.19 6.27 1.51
C CYS A 148 -14.19 7.64 0.84
N LEU A 149 -13.17 8.48 1.13
CA LEU A 149 -13.04 9.80 0.52
C LEU A 149 -12.87 9.73 -0.99
N VAL A 150 -12.04 8.81 -1.49
CA VAL A 150 -11.82 8.63 -2.93
C VAL A 150 -13.10 8.15 -3.61
N PHE A 151 -13.83 7.20 -3.03
CA PHE A 151 -15.11 6.75 -3.60
C PHE A 151 -16.16 7.88 -3.65
N ILE A 152 -16.24 8.72 -2.62
CA ILE A 152 -17.12 9.88 -2.61
C ILE A 152 -16.72 10.88 -3.70
N ALA A 153 -15.42 11.16 -3.84
CA ALA A 153 -14.91 12.08 -4.85
C ALA A 153 -15.20 11.58 -6.27
N LEU A 154 -14.93 10.31 -6.55
CA LEU A 154 -15.21 9.69 -7.85
C LEU A 154 -16.71 9.69 -8.19
N LYS A 155 -17.57 9.43 -7.20
CA LYS A 155 -19.01 9.45 -7.38
C LYS A 155 -19.55 10.85 -7.70
N ARG A 156 -18.92 11.90 -7.13
CA ARG A 156 -19.26 13.30 -7.42
C ARG A 156 -18.75 13.77 -8.78
N ALA A 157 -17.64 13.22 -9.26
CA ALA A 157 -17.05 13.56 -10.54
C ALA A 157 -17.72 12.82 -11.72
N ALA A 158 -18.49 11.77 -11.45
CA ALA A 158 -19.25 11.07 -12.49
C ALA A 158 -20.33 12.01 -13.09
N PRO A 159 -20.41 12.16 -14.43
CA PRO A 159 -21.43 13.00 -15.06
C PRO A 159 -22.82 12.48 -14.65
N LYS A 160 -23.67 13.40 -14.19
CA LYS A 160 -25.10 13.11 -13.99
C LYS A 160 -25.71 12.95 -15.38
N HIS A 161 -25.97 11.70 -15.80
CA HIS A 161 -26.84 11.40 -16.92
C HIS A 161 -28.30 11.61 -16.56
#